data_357a6790cd37733164b8164d3f0d1a24
#
_entry.id   357a6790cd37733164b8164d3f0d1a24
#
_cell.length_a   1.000
_cell.length_b   1.000
_cell.length_c   1.000
_cell.angle_alpha   90.00
_cell.angle_beta   90.00
_cell.angle_gamma   90.00
#
_symmetry.space_group_name_H-M   'P 1'
#
loop_
_entity.id
_entity.type
_entity.pdbx_description
1 polymer ?
#
loop_
_entity_poly.entity_id
_entity_poly.type
_entity_poly.pdbx_seq_one_letter_code
_entity_poly.pdbx_strand_id
1 'polypeptide(L)' 'MYKYEYVSVSFHSGLIKTSQSEHKEIIDKYAKAGYRYVGYIPTKEVGTGSIAEIDLIFEKQE' A
#
# COMPACT_ATOMS: atom_id res chain seq x y z
N MET A 1 13.23 13.92 -12.74
CA MET A 1 13.31 13.56 -11.32
C MET A 1 11.99 12.92 -10.89
N TYR A 2 12.03 11.95 -9.99
CA TYR A 2 10.82 11.26 -9.53
C TYR A 2 10.48 11.70 -8.13
N LYS A 3 9.20 11.79 -7.85
CA LYS A 3 8.77 11.96 -6.47
C LYS A 3 7.98 10.74 -6.04
N TYR A 4 8.01 10.45 -4.75
CA TYR A 4 7.42 9.23 -4.20
C TYR A 4 6.35 9.57 -3.19
N GLU A 5 5.30 8.73 -3.19
CA GLU A 5 4.24 8.80 -2.20
C GLU A 5 4.17 7.48 -1.47
N TYR A 6 3.96 7.54 -0.17
CA TYR A 6 3.88 6.36 0.69
C TYR A 6 2.49 6.31 1.28
N VAL A 7 1.79 5.21 1.05
CA VAL A 7 0.42 5.04 1.51
C VAL A 7 0.36 3.90 2.50
N SER A 8 -0.04 4.19 3.71
CA SER A 8 -0.09 3.20 4.78
C SER A 8 -1.37 2.39 4.65
N VAL A 9 -1.24 1.06 4.70
CA VAL A 9 -2.37 0.15 4.65
C VAL A 9 -2.28 -0.79 5.83
N SER A 10 -3.37 -0.90 6.59
CA SER A 10 -3.44 -1.76 7.76
C SER A 10 -4.27 -2.98 7.47
N PHE A 11 -3.83 -4.12 7.99
CA PHE A 11 -4.57 -5.37 7.87
C PHE A 11 -5.18 -5.70 9.22
N HIS A 12 -6.47 -5.99 9.21
CA HIS A 12 -7.17 -6.37 10.44
C HIS A 12 -7.39 -7.87 10.42
N SER A 13 -6.94 -8.53 11.46
CA SER A 13 -7.12 -9.98 11.54
C SER A 13 -8.61 -10.29 11.55
N GLY A 14 -8.99 -11.30 10.79
CA GLY A 14 -10.37 -11.71 10.69
C GLY A 14 -11.19 -10.93 9.67
N LEU A 15 -10.65 -9.90 9.09
CA LEU A 15 -11.37 -9.09 8.11
C LEU A 15 -10.60 -9.02 6.81
N ILE A 16 -10.20 -10.16 6.34
CA ILE A 16 -9.30 -10.25 5.21
C ILE A 16 -9.89 -9.68 3.93
N LYS A 17 -11.17 -9.92 3.72
CA LYS A 17 -11.77 -9.54 2.44
C LYS A 17 -11.86 -8.04 2.26
N THR A 18 -11.92 -7.27 3.33
CA THR A 18 -11.98 -5.82 3.18
C THR A 18 -10.64 -5.25 2.77
N SER A 19 -9.55 -5.81 3.27
CA SER A 19 -8.25 -5.29 2.92
C SER A 19 -7.88 -5.60 1.47
N GLN A 20 -8.43 -6.67 0.90
CA GLN A 20 -8.09 -7.04 -0.47
C GLN A 20 -8.60 -6.05 -1.49
N SER A 21 -9.78 -5.47 -1.27
CA SER A 21 -10.29 -4.49 -2.21
C SER A 21 -9.71 -3.10 -1.96
N GLU A 22 -9.28 -2.85 -0.74
CA GLU A 22 -8.78 -1.52 -0.39
C GLU A 22 -7.51 -1.16 -1.15
N HIS A 23 -6.56 -2.08 -1.23
CA HIS A 23 -5.32 -1.74 -1.91
C HIS A 23 -5.50 -1.59 -3.41
N LYS A 24 -6.47 -2.29 -3.99
CA LYS A 24 -6.75 -2.12 -5.41
C LYS A 24 -7.30 -0.74 -5.70
N GLU A 25 -8.16 -0.24 -4.84
CA GLU A 25 -8.72 1.10 -5.01
C GLU A 25 -7.64 2.17 -4.88
N ILE A 26 -6.72 1.96 -3.95
CA ILE A 26 -5.62 2.90 -3.76
C ILE A 26 -4.73 2.93 -5.00
N ILE A 27 -4.39 1.76 -5.53
CA ILE A 27 -3.53 1.69 -6.71
C ILE A 27 -4.21 2.36 -7.90
N ASP A 28 -5.50 2.12 -8.09
CA ASP A 28 -6.22 2.73 -9.19
C ASP A 28 -6.28 4.24 -9.06
N LYS A 29 -6.51 4.71 -7.84
CA LYS A 29 -6.58 6.15 -7.58
C LYS A 29 -5.27 6.84 -7.93
N TYR A 30 -4.17 6.25 -7.52
CA TYR A 30 -2.86 6.86 -7.79
C TYR A 30 -2.50 6.74 -9.26
N ALA A 31 -2.89 5.65 -9.92
CA ALA A 31 -2.65 5.51 -11.35
C ALA A 31 -3.35 6.60 -12.14
N LYS A 32 -4.57 6.93 -11.77
CA LYS A 32 -5.31 8.00 -12.44
C LYS A 32 -4.67 9.36 -12.21
N ALA A 33 -3.93 9.51 -11.13
CA ALA A 33 -3.22 10.75 -10.85
C ALA A 33 -1.83 10.80 -11.47
N GLY A 34 -1.47 9.78 -12.24
CA GLY A 34 -0.19 9.75 -12.95
C GLY A 34 0.93 9.04 -12.21
N TYR A 35 0.63 8.39 -11.10
CA TYR A 35 1.61 7.66 -10.33
C TYR A 35 1.72 6.21 -10.80
N ARG A 36 2.89 5.62 -10.58
CA ARG A 36 3.14 4.22 -10.88
C ARG A 36 3.43 3.48 -9.59
N TYR A 37 2.86 2.31 -9.44
CA TYR A 37 3.12 1.46 -8.29
C TYR A 37 4.53 0.89 -8.39
N VAL A 38 5.30 1.05 -7.30
CA VAL A 38 6.68 0.57 -7.26
C VAL A 38 6.80 -0.71 -6.47
N GLY A 39 6.18 -0.77 -5.29
CA GLY A 39 6.27 -1.92 -4.43
C GLY A 39 5.72 -1.58 -3.05
N TYR A 40 6.08 -2.41 -2.07
CA TYR A 40 5.59 -2.17 -0.72
C TYR A 40 6.67 -2.54 0.28
N ILE A 41 6.55 -1.96 1.48
CA ILE A 41 7.46 -2.24 2.58
C ILE A 41 6.61 -2.56 3.81
N PRO A 42 6.84 -3.71 4.45
CA PRO A 42 6.14 -4.00 5.71
C PRO A 42 6.65 -3.04 6.78
N THR A 43 5.71 -2.39 7.47
CA THR A 43 6.06 -1.41 8.48
C THR A 43 5.73 -1.86 9.89
N LYS A 44 4.90 -2.88 10.04
CA LYS A 44 4.54 -3.37 11.36
C LYS A 44 4.25 -4.87 11.30
N GLU A 45 4.87 -5.60 12.19
CA GLU A 45 4.64 -7.04 12.32
C GLU A 45 4.10 -7.32 13.70
N VAL A 46 3.26 -8.35 13.80
CA VAL A 46 2.70 -8.77 15.09
C VAL A 46 2.89 -10.27 15.23
N GLY A 47 3.14 -10.70 16.46
CA GLY A 47 3.23 -12.10 16.79
C GLY A 47 4.34 -12.82 16.08
N THR A 48 4.00 -13.90 15.42
CA THR A 48 4.98 -14.79 14.82
C THR A 48 5.21 -14.52 13.35
N GLY A 49 5.39 -13.26 13.01
CA GLY A 49 5.72 -12.92 11.64
C GLY A 49 4.56 -12.50 10.78
N SER A 50 3.41 -12.29 11.37
CA SER A 50 2.28 -11.74 10.62
C SER A 50 2.48 -10.26 10.36
N ILE A 51 2.18 -9.82 9.15
CA ILE A 51 2.32 -8.42 8.78
C ILE A 51 1.02 -7.70 9.08
N ALA A 52 1.09 -6.64 9.88
CA ALA A 52 -0.08 -5.86 10.27
C ALA A 52 -0.24 -4.60 9.45
N GLU A 53 0.85 -4.00 9.00
CA GLU A 53 0.81 -2.79 8.20
C GLU A 53 1.89 -2.81 7.15
N ILE A 54 1.58 -2.22 6.01
CA ILE A 54 2.57 -2.03 4.95
C ILE A 54 2.44 -0.61 4.42
N ASP A 55 3.49 -0.14 3.76
CA ASP A 55 3.45 1.08 2.98
C ASP A 55 3.50 0.71 1.51
N LEU A 56 2.52 1.17 0.76
CA LEU A 56 2.55 1.07 -0.69
C LEU A 56 3.32 2.26 -1.23
N ILE A 57 4.21 2.00 -2.15
CA ILE A 57 5.10 3.03 -2.68
C ILE A 57 4.72 3.33 -4.11
N PHE A 58 4.50 4.60 -4.40
CA PHE A 58 4.18 5.08 -5.75
C PHE A 58 5.18 6.12 -6.18
N GLU A 59 5.45 6.17 -7.47
CA GLU A 59 6.36 7.18 -8.01
C GLU A 59 5.69 7.91 -9.16
N LYS A 60 6.11 9.15 -9.35
CA LYS A 60 5.62 9.99 -10.43
C LYS A 60 6.75 10.85 -10.93
N GLN A 61 6.90 10.91 -12.23
CA GLN A 61 7.93 11.76 -12.81
C GLN A 61 7.48 13.21 -12.84
N GLU A 62 8.36 14.08 -12.38
CA GLU A 62 8.08 15.52 -12.38
C GLU A 62 8.72 16.21 -13.55
#